data_47fe5895b31969c71c7f99182c45716c
#
_entry.id   47fe5895b31969c71c7f99182c45716c
#
_cell.length_a   1.000
_cell.length_b   1.000
_cell.length_c   1.000
_cell.angle_alpha   90.00
_cell.angle_beta   90.00
_cell.angle_gamma   90.00
#
_symmetry.space_group_name_H-M   'P 1'
#
loop_
_entity.id
_entity.type
_entity.pdbx_description
1 polymer ?
#
loop_
_entity_poly.entity_id
_entity_poly.type
_entity_poly.pdbx_seq_one_letter_code
_entity_poly.pdbx_strand_id
1 'polypeptide(L)'
;MQRSLGCRAVPMVGLLVGLVCVGCQPAAKPVASKSVPAETGTAVPDEGSPNGEAPAADAEKTMPDAPGSEPVVDATPSGESAVTEPSSGDDDAKSSKKVLLGVDELYAGIPGSGPLEMVDVEHWFEDPKNNEVLDFELPLGLAAGASQVVGVAENPLTRAKIELGRQLYFDPRLSADNTVSCASCHTPDEGFARHTQFGVGINGQIGGRNSPPSYNRILSGAQFWDGRAKSLEDQAVGPIANPIEMGNTHEECVGTIKKSPVYEREFQLVFGELTIDAVAKAIATFERTLVTGPSPYDYEERLRPFADVDIDELKTDDPELYQKYLSYKEAAEEHPMSESAKRGRDIFFGVKGNCTACHVGANFSDEKYHNLGVGMDADEEHLDLGRKAVTKDGKDLGAFKTPTVRNVEHSAPYMHDGSQKTLEEVVDWYAKGGHPNPHLDEKIKKLDLNDQDKQDLVAFLKACSGDFPKIERGRIP
;
A
#
# COMPACT_ATOMS: atom_id res chain seq x y z
N MET A 1 65.00 36.07 -7.52
CA MET A 1 64.46 36.94 -8.55
C MET A 1 62.98 37.03 -8.40
N GLN A 2 62.50 38.14 -7.94
CA GLN A 2 61.11 38.49 -7.71
C GLN A 2 60.38 38.81 -9.02
N ARG A 3 59.12 38.42 -9.12
CA ARG A 3 58.05 39.14 -9.89
C ARG A 3 56.72 38.66 -9.30
N SER A 4 56.10 39.38 -8.51
CA SER A 4 55.15 40.53 -8.47
C SER A 4 53.77 40.18 -9.03
N LEU A 5 52.84 40.24 -8.08
CA LEU A 5 51.37 40.17 -8.20
C LEU A 5 50.78 41.23 -9.16
N GLY A 6 49.70 40.87 -9.80
CA GLY A 6 48.76 41.74 -10.48
C GLY A 6 47.32 41.46 -10.08
N CYS A 7 46.79 42.15 -9.08
CA CYS A 7 45.37 42.26 -8.81
C CYS A 7 44.69 43.09 -9.90
N ARG A 8 43.64 42.59 -10.50
CA ARG A 8 42.62 43.38 -11.22
C ARG A 8 41.30 43.33 -10.51
N ALA A 9 40.89 44.49 -10.01
CA ALA A 9 39.57 44.76 -9.48
C ALA A 9 38.55 44.91 -10.64
N VAL A 10 37.34 44.36 -10.44
CA VAL A 10 36.18 44.57 -11.31
C VAL A 10 35.15 45.36 -10.49
N PRO A 11 34.51 46.39 -11.01
CA PRO A 11 33.64 47.30 -10.23
C PRO A 11 32.27 46.67 -10.02
N MET A 12 31.76 46.83 -8.78
CA MET A 12 30.44 46.54 -8.30
C MET A 12 29.46 47.60 -8.84
N VAL A 13 28.48 47.18 -9.65
CA VAL A 13 27.33 48.03 -10.02
C VAL A 13 26.23 47.74 -9.00
N GLY A 14 25.93 48.76 -8.21
CA GLY A 14 24.86 48.74 -7.24
C GLY A 14 23.49 48.83 -7.92
N LEU A 15 22.59 47.90 -7.57
CA LEU A 15 21.17 47.99 -7.90
C LEU A 15 20.40 48.29 -6.62
N LEU A 16 19.90 49.53 -6.52
CA LEU A 16 18.92 49.92 -5.49
C LEU A 16 17.59 49.23 -5.80
N VAL A 17 17.14 48.38 -4.90
CA VAL A 17 15.76 47.90 -4.90
C VAL A 17 15.03 48.58 -3.73
N GLY A 18 14.05 49.37 -4.08
CA GLY A 18 13.23 50.12 -3.13
C GLY A 18 12.36 49.23 -2.28
N LEU A 19 12.42 49.50 -0.98
CA LEU A 19 11.56 48.86 0.03
C LEU A 19 10.20 49.59 -0.01
N VAL A 20 9.16 48.90 -0.49
CA VAL A 20 7.77 49.34 -0.34
C VAL A 20 7.23 48.74 0.95
N CYS A 21 7.06 49.57 1.98
CA CYS A 21 6.29 49.21 3.17
C CYS A 21 4.81 49.09 2.84
N VAL A 22 4.25 47.91 2.90
CA VAL A 22 2.80 47.70 2.90
C VAL A 22 2.36 47.60 4.37
N GLY A 23 1.39 48.46 4.73
CA GLY A 23 0.95 48.74 6.09
C GLY A 23 0.30 47.52 6.79
N CYS A 24 0.53 47.51 8.08
CA CYS A 24 -0.21 46.71 9.06
C CYS A 24 -1.70 47.10 9.10
N GLN A 25 -2.58 46.14 8.82
CA GLN A 25 -3.98 46.20 9.21
C GLN A 25 -4.17 45.53 10.58
N PRO A 26 -4.98 46.12 11.49
CA PRO A 26 -5.20 45.54 12.83
C PRO A 26 -6.17 44.34 12.76
N ALA A 27 -5.91 43.36 13.62
CA ALA A 27 -6.71 42.15 13.81
C ALA A 27 -8.17 42.46 14.19
N ALA A 28 -9.10 41.84 13.50
CA ALA A 28 -10.54 41.87 13.82
C ALA A 28 -10.80 41.05 15.11
N LYS A 29 -11.60 41.64 16.00
CA LYS A 29 -12.08 41.02 17.24
C LYS A 29 -13.10 39.90 16.91
N PRO A 30 -13.17 38.82 17.71
CA PRO A 30 -14.17 37.79 17.53
C PRO A 30 -15.56 38.31 17.89
N VAL A 31 -16.53 38.02 17.00
CA VAL A 31 -17.95 38.28 17.20
C VAL A 31 -18.53 37.21 18.11
N ALA A 32 -19.12 37.59 19.21
CA ALA A 32 -19.81 36.72 20.15
C ALA A 32 -21.09 36.13 19.48
N SER A 33 -21.22 34.81 19.47
CA SER A 33 -22.45 34.13 19.08
C SER A 33 -23.53 34.32 20.13
N LYS A 34 -24.68 34.83 19.72
CA LYS A 34 -25.89 34.92 20.56
C LYS A 34 -26.53 33.53 20.66
N SER A 35 -26.72 33.07 21.88
CA SER A 35 -27.52 31.91 22.24
C SER A 35 -29.01 32.16 21.89
N VAL A 36 -29.61 31.21 21.19
CA VAL A 36 -31.06 31.14 20.95
C VAL A 36 -31.70 30.34 22.11
N PRO A 37 -32.83 30.77 22.68
CA PRO A 37 -33.47 30.05 23.79
C PRO A 37 -34.20 28.80 23.31
N ALA A 38 -34.18 27.75 24.13
CA ALA A 38 -34.94 26.52 23.96
C ALA A 38 -36.45 26.78 24.10
N GLU A 39 -37.22 26.43 23.05
CA GLU A 39 -38.67 26.32 23.15
C GLU A 39 -39.07 24.92 23.65
N THR A 40 -39.86 24.91 24.71
CA THR A 40 -40.58 23.80 25.28
C THR A 40 -41.80 23.52 24.43
N GLY A 41 -41.91 22.30 23.87
CA GLY A 41 -43.08 21.88 23.08
C GLY A 41 -43.47 20.45 23.34
N THR A 42 -44.44 20.29 24.19
CA THR A 42 -45.60 19.38 24.26
C THR A 42 -45.50 17.97 23.65
N ALA A 43 -45.72 17.02 24.55
CA ALA A 43 -46.03 15.61 24.31
C ALA A 43 -47.28 15.40 23.44
N VAL A 44 -47.24 14.41 22.56
CA VAL A 44 -48.39 13.81 21.88
C VAL A 44 -48.35 12.30 22.09
N PRO A 45 -49.48 11.60 22.32
CA PRO A 45 -49.52 10.32 22.97
C PRO A 45 -49.34 9.11 22.05
N ASP A 46 -48.89 8.06 22.69
CA ASP A 46 -48.82 6.66 22.33
C ASP A 46 -50.13 6.12 21.70
N GLU A 47 -50.05 5.51 20.53
CA GLU A 47 -51.06 4.60 20.02
C GLU A 47 -50.40 3.39 19.29
N GLY A 48 -50.51 2.22 19.94
CA GLY A 48 -50.98 0.98 19.37
C GLY A 48 -50.07 0.24 18.40
N SER A 49 -49.35 -0.73 18.97
CA SER A 49 -48.87 -1.92 18.25
C SER A 49 -50.02 -2.82 17.82
N PRO A 50 -49.92 -3.50 16.70
CA PRO A 50 -50.42 -4.90 16.70
C PRO A 50 -49.35 -5.92 16.27
N ASN A 51 -49.24 -6.94 17.05
CA ASN A 51 -48.60 -8.21 16.79
C ASN A 51 -48.98 -8.82 15.44
N GLY A 52 -47.99 -9.28 14.71
CA GLY A 52 -48.13 -10.14 13.53
C GLY A 52 -47.07 -11.24 13.58
N GLU A 53 -47.47 -12.40 14.07
CA GLU A 53 -46.74 -13.66 13.96
C GLU A 53 -46.54 -14.02 12.49
N ALA A 54 -45.34 -14.43 12.11
CA ALA A 54 -45.06 -15.15 10.88
C ALA A 54 -44.59 -16.56 11.18
N PRO A 55 -45.03 -17.57 10.44
CA PRO A 55 -44.86 -18.98 10.78
C PRO A 55 -43.46 -19.50 10.43
N ALA A 56 -43.00 -20.40 11.25
CA ALA A 56 -41.85 -21.27 11.07
C ALA A 56 -42.06 -22.20 9.85
N ALA A 57 -41.07 -22.29 8.99
CA ALA A 57 -41.01 -23.39 8.01
C ALA A 57 -39.70 -24.18 8.27
N ASP A 58 -39.87 -25.37 8.77
CA ASP A 58 -38.87 -26.43 8.83
C ASP A 58 -38.46 -26.85 7.42
N ALA A 59 -37.15 -26.88 7.16
CA ALA A 59 -36.60 -27.68 6.08
C ALA A 59 -35.21 -28.20 6.49
N GLU A 60 -35.24 -29.34 7.14
CA GLU A 60 -34.12 -30.26 7.33
C GLU A 60 -33.63 -30.74 5.94
N LYS A 61 -32.37 -30.41 5.58
CA LYS A 61 -31.67 -31.09 4.50
C LYS A 61 -30.31 -31.55 5.00
N THR A 62 -30.22 -32.81 5.22
CA THR A 62 -29.04 -33.61 5.51
C THR A 62 -28.00 -33.46 4.40
N MET A 63 -26.77 -33.11 4.79
CA MET A 63 -25.57 -33.19 3.94
C MET A 63 -24.85 -34.53 4.20
N PRO A 64 -24.25 -35.15 3.20
CA PRO A 64 -23.54 -36.41 3.37
C PRO A 64 -22.13 -36.22 3.95
N ASP A 65 -21.70 -37.23 4.72
CA ASP A 65 -20.43 -37.35 5.40
C ASP A 65 -19.22 -37.27 4.47
N ALA A 66 -18.17 -36.53 4.88
CA ALA A 66 -16.85 -36.54 4.28
C ALA A 66 -16.03 -37.73 4.82
N PRO A 67 -15.19 -38.39 3.99
CA PRO A 67 -14.39 -39.53 4.43
C PRO A 67 -13.17 -39.11 5.25
N GLY A 68 -12.84 -39.94 6.22
CA GLY A 68 -11.84 -39.74 7.24
C GLY A 68 -10.40 -39.57 6.74
N SER A 69 -9.65 -38.78 7.47
CA SER A 69 -8.21 -38.58 7.35
C SER A 69 -7.44 -39.70 8.05
N GLU A 70 -6.60 -40.42 7.30
CA GLU A 70 -5.58 -41.30 7.85
C GLU A 70 -4.31 -40.51 8.22
N PRO A 71 -3.49 -40.98 9.18
CA PRO A 71 -2.34 -40.27 9.71
C PRO A 71 -1.12 -40.37 8.79
N VAL A 72 -0.47 -39.22 8.57
CA VAL A 72 0.80 -39.10 7.82
C VAL A 72 1.95 -39.63 8.69
N VAL A 73 2.61 -40.67 8.22
CA VAL A 73 3.84 -41.21 8.80
C VAL A 73 5.07 -40.41 8.34
N ASP A 74 5.93 -40.14 9.30
CA ASP A 74 7.25 -39.54 9.22
C ASP A 74 8.16 -40.30 8.22
N ALA A 75 8.71 -39.60 7.23
CA ALA A 75 9.70 -40.16 6.29
C ALA A 75 10.94 -39.29 6.24
N THR A 76 11.99 -39.77 6.88
CA THR A 76 13.37 -39.30 6.74
C THR A 76 13.88 -39.45 5.29
N PRO A 77 14.61 -38.49 4.71
CA PRO A 77 15.18 -38.61 3.39
C PRO A 77 16.60 -39.24 3.44
N SER A 78 16.74 -40.40 2.81
CA SER A 78 18.03 -40.92 2.37
C SER A 78 17.91 -41.28 0.88
N GLY A 79 18.77 -40.70 0.04
CA GLY A 79 18.88 -41.14 -1.37
C GLY A 79 19.58 -40.11 -2.24
N GLU A 80 20.88 -40.28 -2.44
CA GLU A 80 21.64 -39.68 -3.52
C GLU A 80 20.95 -39.97 -4.87
N SER A 81 20.75 -38.93 -5.68
CA SER A 81 20.36 -39.11 -7.09
C SER A 81 21.32 -38.31 -7.96
N ALA A 82 21.94 -39.02 -8.87
CA ALA A 82 22.90 -38.59 -9.85
C ALA A 82 22.36 -37.46 -10.73
N VAL A 83 23.19 -36.42 -10.86
CA VAL A 83 23.00 -35.30 -11.80
C VAL A 83 23.31 -35.84 -13.20
N THR A 84 22.28 -35.95 -14.06
CA THR A 84 22.45 -36.10 -15.50
C THR A 84 22.46 -34.69 -16.10
N GLU A 85 23.56 -34.37 -16.78
CA GLU A 85 23.69 -33.15 -17.58
C GLU A 85 22.63 -33.14 -18.70
N PRO A 86 21.92 -32.02 -18.95
CA PRO A 86 21.11 -31.89 -20.15
C PRO A 86 21.99 -31.50 -21.34
N SER A 87 21.85 -32.26 -22.40
CA SER A 87 22.44 -32.04 -23.72
C SER A 87 22.14 -30.64 -24.26
N SER A 88 23.18 -30.03 -24.84
CA SER A 88 23.11 -28.82 -25.64
C SER A 88 22.15 -28.98 -26.82
N GLY A 89 20.94 -28.45 -26.68
CA GLY A 89 20.03 -28.13 -27.76
C GLY A 89 20.01 -26.64 -27.94
N ASP A 90 20.42 -26.17 -29.12
CA ASP A 90 20.23 -24.79 -29.56
C ASP A 90 18.73 -24.50 -29.65
N ASP A 91 18.17 -23.96 -28.57
CA ASP A 91 16.90 -23.27 -28.60
C ASP A 91 17.21 -21.77 -28.46
N ASP A 92 17.26 -21.08 -29.59
CA ASP A 92 17.10 -19.61 -29.69
C ASP A 92 15.67 -19.23 -29.23
N ALA A 93 15.34 -19.51 -27.97
CA ALA A 93 14.24 -18.87 -27.29
C ALA A 93 14.67 -17.44 -27.01
N LYS A 94 14.14 -16.47 -27.77
CA LYS A 94 14.16 -15.04 -27.44
C LYS A 94 13.78 -14.90 -25.98
N SER A 95 14.77 -14.74 -25.11
CA SER A 95 14.58 -14.31 -23.72
C SER A 95 13.89 -12.95 -23.80
N SER A 96 12.57 -12.91 -23.68
CA SER A 96 11.84 -11.66 -23.54
C SER A 96 12.34 -11.02 -22.26
N LYS A 97 12.92 -9.82 -22.37
CA LYS A 97 13.40 -9.08 -21.22
C LYS A 97 12.20 -8.82 -20.31
N LYS A 98 12.25 -9.33 -19.06
CA LYS A 98 11.21 -9.10 -18.06
C LYS A 98 10.99 -7.62 -17.82
N VAL A 99 9.75 -7.25 -17.57
CA VAL A 99 9.36 -5.87 -17.23
C VAL A 99 9.49 -5.70 -15.73
N LEU A 100 10.34 -4.78 -15.29
CA LEU A 100 10.42 -4.42 -13.87
C LEU A 100 9.15 -3.65 -13.47
N LEU A 101 8.43 -4.11 -12.45
CA LEU A 101 7.31 -3.36 -11.91
C LEU A 101 7.80 -2.13 -11.13
N GLY A 102 6.97 -1.10 -11.06
CA GLY A 102 7.30 0.15 -10.36
C GLY A 102 8.12 1.16 -11.18
N VAL A 103 8.45 0.85 -12.45
CA VAL A 103 9.15 1.81 -13.32
C VAL A 103 8.19 2.78 -14.01
N ASP A 104 8.63 4.02 -14.19
CA ASP A 104 7.81 5.11 -14.73
C ASP A 104 7.20 4.81 -16.11
N GLU A 105 7.89 4.02 -16.94
CA GLU A 105 7.45 3.64 -18.28
C GLU A 105 6.15 2.80 -18.31
N LEU A 106 5.82 2.15 -17.19
CA LEU A 106 4.55 1.43 -17.07
C LEU A 106 3.35 2.37 -16.95
N TYR A 107 3.59 3.62 -16.53
CA TYR A 107 2.56 4.60 -16.22
C TYR A 107 2.53 5.77 -17.20
N ALA A 108 3.33 5.71 -18.26
CA ALA A 108 3.37 6.75 -19.28
C ALA A 108 2.02 7.03 -19.96
N GLY A 109 1.12 6.03 -19.92
CA GLY A 109 -0.24 6.15 -20.42
C GLY A 109 -0.35 6.32 -21.94
N ILE A 110 -1.54 6.67 -22.40
CA ILE A 110 -1.79 6.99 -23.82
C ILE A 110 -1.26 8.40 -24.10
N PRO A 111 -0.33 8.57 -25.05
CA PRO A 111 0.31 9.87 -25.32
C PRO A 111 -0.68 10.94 -25.79
N GLY A 112 -0.30 12.19 -25.60
CA GLY A 112 -1.08 13.35 -26.08
C GLY A 112 -1.43 14.34 -24.97
N SER A 113 -2.35 15.25 -25.24
CA SER A 113 -2.80 16.29 -24.30
C SER A 113 -4.31 16.47 -24.35
N GLY A 114 -4.89 16.97 -23.25
CA GLY A 114 -6.35 17.12 -23.13
C GLY A 114 -7.09 15.81 -22.85
N PRO A 115 -8.42 15.80 -22.94
CA PRO A 115 -9.22 14.58 -22.79
C PRO A 115 -8.80 13.49 -23.76
N LEU A 116 -9.01 12.24 -23.39
CA LEU A 116 -8.70 11.10 -24.24
C LEU A 116 -9.77 10.98 -25.32
N GLU A 117 -9.35 10.86 -26.57
CA GLU A 117 -10.26 10.71 -27.72
C GLU A 117 -10.21 9.29 -28.29
N MET A 118 -11.25 8.89 -29.02
CA MET A 118 -11.38 7.58 -29.61
C MET A 118 -10.18 7.20 -30.49
N VAL A 119 -9.70 8.13 -31.31
CA VAL A 119 -8.55 7.92 -32.21
C VAL A 119 -7.26 7.65 -31.45
N ASP A 120 -7.06 8.25 -30.29
CA ASP A 120 -5.89 8.01 -29.45
C ASP A 120 -5.90 6.57 -28.92
N VAL A 121 -7.06 6.11 -28.42
CA VAL A 121 -7.26 4.77 -27.92
C VAL A 121 -7.02 3.73 -29.02
N GLU A 122 -7.70 3.88 -30.16
CA GLU A 122 -7.57 2.93 -31.26
C GLU A 122 -6.14 2.82 -31.75
N HIS A 123 -5.46 3.96 -31.95
CA HIS A 123 -4.06 3.96 -32.38
C HIS A 123 -3.12 3.31 -31.33
N TRP A 124 -3.33 3.57 -30.04
CA TRP A 124 -2.48 3.01 -28.99
C TRP A 124 -2.68 1.49 -28.86
N PHE A 125 -3.91 0.99 -29.03
CA PHE A 125 -4.22 -0.45 -29.02
C PHE A 125 -3.74 -1.21 -30.27
N GLU A 126 -3.36 -0.52 -31.34
CA GLU A 126 -2.72 -1.13 -32.52
C GLU A 126 -1.34 -1.71 -32.22
N ASP A 127 -0.62 -1.20 -31.20
CA ASP A 127 0.64 -1.80 -30.73
C ASP A 127 0.36 -3.07 -29.91
N PRO A 128 0.72 -4.27 -30.42
CA PRO A 128 0.47 -5.53 -29.72
C PRO A 128 1.06 -5.57 -28.30
N LYS A 129 2.18 -4.83 -28.06
CA LYS A 129 2.84 -4.79 -26.74
C LYS A 129 1.93 -4.29 -25.63
N ASN A 130 0.90 -3.50 -25.97
CA ASN A 130 -0.04 -2.99 -24.99
C ASN A 130 -1.05 -4.04 -24.53
N ASN A 131 -1.27 -5.08 -25.34
CA ASN A 131 -2.24 -6.14 -25.09
C ASN A 131 -1.59 -7.47 -24.62
N GLU A 132 -0.28 -7.63 -24.79
CA GLU A 132 0.44 -8.83 -24.36
C GLU A 132 0.49 -8.94 -22.84
N VAL A 133 0.40 -10.16 -22.32
CA VAL A 133 0.60 -10.44 -20.89
C VAL A 133 2.06 -10.17 -20.54
N LEU A 134 2.27 -9.35 -19.51
CA LEU A 134 3.61 -9.00 -19.07
C LEU A 134 4.29 -10.17 -18.36
N ASP A 135 5.47 -10.54 -18.84
CA ASP A 135 6.44 -11.27 -18.03
C ASP A 135 7.19 -10.24 -17.19
N PHE A 136 7.02 -10.28 -15.88
CA PHE A 136 7.49 -9.21 -15.00
C PHE A 136 8.38 -9.72 -13.86
N GLU A 137 9.13 -8.79 -13.29
CA GLU A 137 9.87 -9.00 -12.06
C GLU A 137 9.60 -7.87 -11.06
N LEU A 138 9.76 -8.22 -9.78
CA LEU A 138 9.63 -7.26 -8.69
C LEU A 138 10.96 -6.54 -8.43
N PRO A 139 10.95 -5.27 -7.97
CA PRO A 139 12.17 -4.57 -7.62
C PRO A 139 12.94 -5.25 -6.48
N LEU A 140 14.23 -4.91 -6.38
CA LEU A 140 15.08 -5.36 -5.28
C LEU A 140 14.38 -5.10 -3.93
N GLY A 141 14.47 -6.06 -3.03
CA GLY A 141 13.76 -6.06 -1.75
C GLY A 141 12.40 -6.75 -1.81
N LEU A 142 11.60 -6.52 -2.83
CA LEU A 142 10.35 -7.24 -3.05
C LEU A 142 10.54 -8.54 -3.83
N ALA A 143 11.63 -8.68 -4.60
CA ALA A 143 11.91 -9.86 -5.43
C ALA A 143 11.91 -11.18 -4.64
N ALA A 144 12.33 -11.18 -3.37
CA ALA A 144 12.25 -12.34 -2.49
C ALA A 144 10.81 -12.80 -2.19
N GLY A 145 9.82 -11.94 -2.43
CA GLY A 145 8.39 -12.23 -2.30
C GLY A 145 7.73 -12.72 -3.59
N ALA A 146 8.46 -13.02 -4.66
CA ALA A 146 7.87 -13.39 -5.95
C ALA A 146 6.91 -14.60 -5.87
N SER A 147 7.16 -15.55 -4.97
CA SER A 147 6.27 -16.70 -4.72
C SER A 147 4.99 -16.33 -3.94
N GLN A 148 4.91 -15.10 -3.39
CA GLN A 148 3.76 -14.59 -2.64
C GLN A 148 2.86 -13.70 -3.52
N VAL A 149 3.20 -13.51 -4.80
CA VAL A 149 2.39 -12.74 -5.75
C VAL A 149 1.02 -13.37 -5.90
N VAL A 150 -0.04 -12.55 -5.77
CA VAL A 150 -1.43 -13.03 -5.80
C VAL A 150 -2.27 -12.34 -6.87
N GLY A 151 -3.26 -13.07 -7.39
CA GLY A 151 -4.30 -12.57 -8.30
C GLY A 151 -3.85 -12.32 -9.74
N VAL A 152 -2.58 -12.59 -10.10
CA VAL A 152 -2.09 -12.38 -11.48
C VAL A 152 -2.43 -13.55 -12.41
N ALA A 153 -2.72 -14.73 -11.88
CA ALA A 153 -3.18 -15.86 -12.67
C ALA A 153 -4.62 -15.65 -13.17
N GLU A 154 -5.49 -15.12 -12.32
CA GLU A 154 -6.89 -14.84 -12.61
C GLU A 154 -7.08 -13.51 -13.35
N ASN A 155 -6.16 -12.57 -13.16
CA ASN A 155 -6.17 -11.26 -13.80
C ASN A 155 -4.75 -10.88 -14.26
N PRO A 156 -4.25 -11.46 -15.36
CA PRO A 156 -2.92 -11.22 -15.89
C PRO A 156 -2.70 -9.74 -16.22
N LEU A 157 -1.49 -9.24 -15.92
CA LEU A 157 -1.10 -7.86 -16.17
C LEU A 157 -0.88 -7.62 -17.66
N THR A 158 -1.48 -6.56 -18.21
CA THR A 158 -1.16 -6.02 -19.54
C THR A 158 -1.06 -4.48 -19.42
N ARG A 159 -0.32 -3.84 -20.32
CA ARG A 159 -0.25 -2.36 -20.34
C ARG A 159 -1.63 -1.74 -20.52
N ALA A 160 -2.48 -2.36 -21.33
CA ALA A 160 -3.84 -1.92 -21.56
C ALA A 160 -4.69 -1.91 -20.28
N LYS A 161 -4.62 -2.97 -19.46
CA LYS A 161 -5.30 -3.01 -18.17
C LYS A 161 -4.73 -2.02 -17.16
N ILE A 162 -3.40 -1.85 -17.14
CA ILE A 162 -2.73 -0.89 -16.25
C ILE A 162 -3.20 0.53 -16.57
N GLU A 163 -3.23 0.90 -17.85
CA GLU A 163 -3.66 2.23 -18.28
C GLU A 163 -5.13 2.48 -17.99
N LEU A 164 -6.01 1.55 -18.34
CA LEU A 164 -7.45 1.67 -18.02
C LEU A 164 -7.68 1.73 -16.49
N GLY A 165 -6.96 0.94 -15.72
CA GLY A 165 -7.00 0.96 -14.25
C GLY A 165 -6.52 2.30 -13.69
N ARG A 166 -5.44 2.87 -14.23
CA ARG A 166 -4.95 4.21 -13.87
C ARG A 166 -6.02 5.28 -14.13
N GLN A 167 -6.64 5.28 -15.31
CA GLN A 167 -7.71 6.23 -15.62
C GLN A 167 -8.83 6.16 -14.59
N LEU A 168 -9.32 4.96 -14.28
CA LEU A 168 -10.39 4.74 -13.30
C LEU A 168 -9.98 5.12 -11.86
N TYR A 169 -8.74 4.84 -11.47
CA TYR A 169 -8.22 5.19 -10.15
C TYR A 169 -8.24 6.69 -9.86
N PHE A 170 -8.04 7.51 -10.91
CA PHE A 170 -8.10 8.97 -10.83
C PHE A 170 -9.44 9.60 -11.22
N ASP A 171 -10.43 8.80 -11.63
CA ASP A 171 -11.68 9.33 -12.14
C ASP A 171 -12.74 9.53 -11.03
N PRO A 172 -13.07 10.78 -10.69
CA PRO A 172 -14.06 11.05 -9.65
C PRO A 172 -15.50 10.71 -10.08
N ARG A 173 -15.76 10.48 -11.38
CA ARG A 173 -17.07 10.09 -11.88
C ARG A 173 -17.54 8.71 -11.41
N LEU A 174 -16.65 7.93 -10.74
CA LEU A 174 -17.01 6.68 -10.09
C LEU A 174 -17.81 6.93 -8.80
N SER A 175 -17.73 8.13 -8.20
CA SER A 175 -18.54 8.50 -7.03
C SER A 175 -19.89 9.09 -7.43
N ALA A 176 -20.87 9.02 -6.54
CA ALA A 176 -22.25 9.47 -6.82
C ALA A 176 -22.35 10.97 -7.16
N ASP A 177 -21.49 11.79 -6.57
CA ASP A 177 -21.47 13.25 -6.77
C ASP A 177 -20.30 13.73 -7.66
N ASN A 178 -19.52 12.82 -8.24
CA ASN A 178 -18.36 13.06 -9.09
C ASN A 178 -17.22 13.83 -8.39
N THR A 179 -17.07 13.71 -7.07
CA THR A 179 -16.05 14.45 -6.30
C THR A 179 -14.92 13.58 -5.75
N VAL A 180 -15.13 12.26 -5.62
CA VAL A 180 -14.21 11.33 -4.96
C VAL A 180 -13.76 10.24 -5.93
N SER A 181 -12.46 10.01 -5.99
CA SER A 181 -11.83 8.89 -6.71
C SER A 181 -10.97 8.07 -5.73
N CYS A 182 -10.40 6.94 -6.17
CA CYS A 182 -9.44 6.18 -5.35
C CYS A 182 -8.26 7.07 -4.91
N ALA A 183 -7.74 7.89 -5.85
CA ALA A 183 -6.66 8.84 -5.59
C ALA A 183 -7.02 9.94 -4.57
N SER A 184 -8.29 10.13 -4.23
CA SER A 184 -8.69 11.10 -3.19
C SER A 184 -8.28 10.67 -1.79
N CYS A 185 -8.22 9.33 -1.55
CA CYS A 185 -7.82 8.74 -0.27
C CYS A 185 -6.46 8.04 -0.34
N HIS A 186 -5.94 7.81 -1.56
CA HIS A 186 -4.67 7.12 -1.83
C HIS A 186 -3.86 7.91 -2.87
N THR A 187 -3.51 9.15 -2.51
CA THR A 187 -2.83 10.05 -3.46
C THR A 187 -1.33 9.74 -3.58
N PRO A 188 -0.76 9.72 -4.79
CA PRO A 188 0.68 9.55 -4.99
C PRO A 188 1.52 10.57 -4.22
N ASP A 189 1.07 11.81 -4.11
CA ASP A 189 1.78 12.90 -3.43
C ASP A 189 1.87 12.69 -1.89
N GLU A 190 1.03 11.81 -1.33
CA GLU A 190 1.02 11.46 0.08
C GLU A 190 1.37 9.96 0.29
N GLY A 191 2.24 9.40 -0.56
CA GLY A 191 2.70 8.03 -0.43
C GLY A 191 1.61 6.98 -0.66
N PHE A 192 0.66 7.24 -1.58
CA PHE A 192 -0.49 6.37 -1.85
C PHE A 192 -1.32 6.06 -0.60
N ALA A 193 -1.29 6.95 0.37
CA ALA A 193 -2.11 6.98 1.59
C ALA A 193 -2.83 8.33 1.66
N ARG A 194 -3.28 8.72 2.85
CA ARG A 194 -3.80 10.07 3.11
C ARG A 194 -3.22 10.60 4.42
N HIS A 195 -2.61 11.79 4.40
CA HIS A 195 -2.03 12.42 5.58
C HIS A 195 -3.08 13.06 6.50
N THR A 196 -4.27 12.46 6.56
CA THR A 196 -5.34 12.79 7.50
C THR A 196 -5.67 11.56 8.35
N GLN A 197 -6.19 11.79 9.55
CA GLN A 197 -6.56 10.68 10.43
C GLN A 197 -7.51 9.69 9.75
N PHE A 198 -8.49 10.21 9.02
CA PHE A 198 -9.48 9.43 8.29
C PHE A 198 -9.64 9.94 6.86
N GLY A 199 -10.05 9.05 5.96
CA GLY A 199 -10.45 9.43 4.61
C GLY A 199 -11.72 10.29 4.62
N VAL A 200 -11.83 11.19 3.63
CA VAL A 200 -13.00 12.05 3.44
C VAL A 200 -13.71 11.63 2.15
N GLY A 201 -14.94 11.19 2.29
CA GLY A 201 -15.80 10.78 1.17
C GLY A 201 -16.72 11.88 0.67
N ILE A 202 -17.74 11.46 -0.11
CA ILE A 202 -18.75 12.37 -0.69
C ILE A 202 -19.41 13.21 0.40
N ASN A 203 -19.83 14.42 0.02
CA ASN A 203 -20.45 15.39 0.93
C ASN A 203 -19.62 15.71 2.18
N GLY A 204 -18.29 15.47 2.16
CA GLY A 204 -17.40 15.69 3.29
C GLY A 204 -17.59 14.71 4.43
N GLN A 205 -18.19 13.56 4.21
CA GLN A 205 -18.36 12.51 5.20
C GLN A 205 -16.99 11.92 5.59
N ILE A 206 -16.80 11.64 6.87
CA ILE A 206 -15.53 11.18 7.41
C ILE A 206 -15.63 9.67 7.67
N GLY A 207 -14.64 8.91 7.16
CA GLY A 207 -14.51 7.48 7.41
C GLY A 207 -14.18 7.16 8.88
N GLY A 208 -14.34 5.90 9.26
CA GLY A 208 -14.04 5.43 10.63
C GLY A 208 -12.63 4.89 10.81
N ARG A 209 -11.85 4.75 9.73
CA ARG A 209 -10.48 4.20 9.76
C ARG A 209 -9.54 5.03 8.89
N ASN A 210 -8.25 4.98 9.25
CA ASN A 210 -7.19 5.55 8.44
C ASN A 210 -7.09 4.84 7.08
N SER A 211 -6.77 5.59 6.02
CA SER A 211 -6.56 5.06 4.67
C SER A 211 -5.22 4.32 4.62
N PRO A 212 -5.20 2.98 4.52
CA PRO A 212 -3.95 2.24 4.41
C PRO A 212 -3.31 2.52 3.05
N PRO A 213 -1.97 2.41 2.93
CA PRO A 213 -1.31 2.62 1.64
C PRO A 213 -1.73 1.58 0.61
N SER A 214 -1.89 1.99 -0.66
CA SER A 214 -2.27 1.12 -1.78
C SER A 214 -1.07 0.52 -2.53
N TYR A 215 0.18 0.81 -2.14
CA TYR A 215 1.36 0.20 -2.75
C TYR A 215 1.67 -1.20 -2.19
N ASN A 216 2.45 -1.98 -2.93
CA ASN A 216 2.92 -3.34 -2.63
C ASN A 216 1.78 -4.34 -2.41
N ARG A 217 0.56 -4.02 -2.87
CA ARG A 217 -0.61 -4.87 -2.66
C ARG A 217 -0.58 -6.17 -3.46
N ILE A 218 0.27 -6.27 -4.47
CA ILE A 218 0.53 -7.50 -5.23
C ILE A 218 0.99 -8.68 -4.34
N LEU A 219 1.56 -8.38 -3.16
CA LEU A 219 2.00 -9.37 -2.16
C LEU A 219 0.97 -9.60 -1.04
N SER A 220 -0.27 -9.10 -1.17
CA SER A 220 -1.26 -9.15 -0.11
C SER A 220 -2.53 -9.86 -0.54
N GLY A 221 -2.86 -10.97 0.13
CA GLY A 221 -3.99 -11.84 -0.22
C GLY A 221 -5.35 -11.28 0.18
N ALA A 222 -5.44 -10.54 1.29
CA ALA A 222 -6.69 -9.93 1.76
C ALA A 222 -6.52 -8.43 1.96
N GLN A 223 -7.57 -7.66 1.72
CA GLN A 223 -7.53 -6.20 1.72
C GLN A 223 -8.37 -5.60 2.84
N PHE A 224 -8.18 -4.30 3.11
CA PHE A 224 -8.63 -3.55 4.28
C PHE A 224 -7.96 -3.97 5.58
N TRP A 225 -8.07 -3.13 6.60
CA TRP A 225 -7.52 -3.39 7.94
C TRP A 225 -8.05 -4.66 8.61
N ASP A 226 -9.29 -5.04 8.31
CA ASP A 226 -9.96 -6.22 8.86
C ASP A 226 -9.94 -7.44 7.92
N GLY A 227 -9.41 -7.28 6.69
CA GLY A 227 -9.32 -8.35 5.70
C GLY A 227 -10.67 -8.83 5.18
N ARG A 228 -11.67 -7.94 5.13
CA ARG A 228 -13.01 -8.28 4.64
C ARG A 228 -13.07 -8.52 3.14
N ALA A 229 -12.19 -7.89 2.35
CA ALA A 229 -12.06 -8.16 0.93
C ALA A 229 -11.02 -9.26 0.68
N LYS A 230 -11.37 -10.24 -0.16
CA LYS A 230 -10.58 -11.45 -0.40
C LYS A 230 -9.58 -11.31 -1.55
N SER A 231 -9.67 -10.22 -2.30
CA SER A 231 -8.76 -9.88 -3.40
C SER A 231 -8.70 -8.36 -3.58
N LEU A 232 -7.81 -7.87 -4.45
CA LEU A 232 -7.82 -6.46 -4.87
C LEU A 232 -9.06 -6.12 -5.67
N GLU A 233 -9.56 -7.04 -6.50
CA GLU A 233 -10.79 -6.86 -7.26
C GLU A 233 -12.00 -6.65 -6.34
N ASP A 234 -12.11 -7.44 -5.28
CA ASP A 234 -13.17 -7.33 -4.28
C ASP A 234 -13.05 -6.00 -3.50
N GLN A 235 -11.82 -5.58 -3.21
CA GLN A 235 -11.55 -4.30 -2.56
C GLN A 235 -11.91 -3.10 -3.45
N ALA A 236 -11.50 -3.12 -4.74
CA ALA A 236 -11.61 -1.99 -5.65
C ALA A 236 -13.05 -1.47 -5.83
N VAL A 237 -14.03 -2.35 -5.73
CA VAL A 237 -15.46 -1.99 -5.88
C VAL A 237 -16.17 -1.71 -4.56
N GLY A 238 -15.56 -2.08 -3.42
CA GLY A 238 -16.13 -1.85 -2.09
C GLY A 238 -16.38 -0.37 -1.79
N PRO A 239 -15.40 0.52 -1.91
CA PRO A 239 -15.53 1.97 -1.69
C PRO A 239 -16.56 2.63 -2.60
N ILE A 240 -16.73 2.15 -3.85
CA ILE A 240 -17.72 2.66 -4.80
C ILE A 240 -19.11 2.58 -4.18
N ALA A 241 -19.45 1.43 -3.57
CA ALA A 241 -20.76 1.19 -2.98
C ALA A 241 -20.89 1.64 -1.52
N ASN A 242 -19.80 2.10 -0.90
CA ASN A 242 -19.84 2.56 0.49
C ASN A 242 -20.48 3.96 0.57
N PRO A 243 -21.60 4.14 1.29
CA PRO A 243 -22.36 5.40 1.33
C PRO A 243 -21.59 6.58 1.93
N ILE A 244 -20.56 6.33 2.75
CA ILE A 244 -19.73 7.38 3.34
C ILE A 244 -18.42 7.63 2.59
N GLU A 245 -18.06 6.78 1.62
CA GLU A 245 -16.85 6.95 0.80
C GLU A 245 -17.21 7.53 -0.58
N MET A 246 -17.64 6.71 -1.53
CA MET A 246 -18.01 7.14 -2.89
C MET A 246 -19.53 7.17 -3.13
N GLY A 247 -20.34 6.51 -2.28
CA GLY A 247 -21.79 6.62 -2.18
C GLY A 247 -22.58 6.24 -3.43
N ASN A 248 -21.97 5.53 -4.37
CA ASN A 248 -22.59 5.13 -5.63
C ASN A 248 -23.19 3.71 -5.52
N THR A 249 -23.88 3.27 -6.54
CA THR A 249 -24.16 1.84 -6.77
C THR A 249 -23.26 1.31 -7.87
N HIS A 250 -23.01 0.01 -7.88
CA HIS A 250 -22.24 -0.61 -8.97
C HIS A 250 -22.92 -0.42 -10.33
N GLU A 251 -24.26 -0.46 -10.37
CA GLU A 251 -25.04 -0.26 -11.57
C GLU A 251 -24.93 1.18 -12.10
N GLU A 252 -25.08 2.17 -11.23
CA GLU A 252 -24.96 3.59 -11.59
C GLU A 252 -23.54 3.96 -11.98
N CYS A 253 -22.52 3.40 -11.31
CA CYS A 253 -21.12 3.55 -11.67
C CYS A 253 -20.88 3.06 -13.11
N VAL A 254 -21.25 1.82 -13.42
CA VAL A 254 -21.16 1.27 -14.79
C VAL A 254 -21.96 2.10 -15.78
N GLY A 255 -23.17 2.53 -15.43
CA GLY A 255 -24.00 3.41 -16.24
C GLY A 255 -23.36 4.76 -16.53
N THR A 256 -22.59 5.30 -15.58
CA THR A 256 -21.84 6.56 -15.75
C THR A 256 -20.65 6.39 -16.66
N ILE A 257 -19.86 5.34 -16.50
CA ILE A 257 -18.72 5.03 -17.37
C ILE A 257 -19.20 4.80 -18.81
N LYS A 258 -20.32 4.09 -19.03
CA LYS A 258 -20.92 3.85 -20.35
C LYS A 258 -21.32 5.13 -21.09
N LYS A 259 -21.53 6.26 -20.42
CA LYS A 259 -21.80 7.54 -21.09
C LYS A 259 -20.59 8.07 -21.87
N SER A 260 -19.37 7.60 -21.59
CA SER A 260 -18.19 7.89 -22.39
C SER A 260 -18.00 6.80 -23.46
N PRO A 261 -18.16 7.12 -24.76
CA PRO A 261 -17.89 6.16 -25.83
C PRO A 261 -16.44 5.67 -25.85
N VAL A 262 -15.52 6.49 -25.35
CA VAL A 262 -14.09 6.15 -25.25
C VAL A 262 -13.89 5.06 -24.21
N TYR A 263 -14.43 5.19 -23.01
CA TYR A 263 -14.38 4.11 -22.01
C TYR A 263 -15.07 2.83 -22.50
N GLU A 264 -16.24 2.95 -23.10
CA GLU A 264 -16.94 1.78 -23.65
C GLU A 264 -16.06 1.03 -24.65
N ARG A 265 -15.35 1.79 -25.52
CA ARG A 265 -14.41 1.21 -26.48
C ARG A 265 -13.19 0.55 -25.80
N GLU A 266 -12.59 1.21 -24.81
CA GLU A 266 -11.46 0.63 -24.05
C GLU A 266 -11.87 -0.67 -23.36
N PHE A 267 -13.00 -0.69 -22.65
CA PHE A 267 -13.51 -1.90 -22.03
C PHE A 267 -13.79 -3.02 -23.02
N GLN A 268 -14.35 -2.67 -24.21
CA GLN A 268 -14.57 -3.64 -25.28
C GLN A 268 -13.25 -4.26 -25.78
N LEU A 269 -12.19 -3.44 -25.91
CA LEU A 269 -10.88 -3.91 -26.36
C LEU A 269 -10.16 -4.75 -25.30
N VAL A 270 -10.28 -4.38 -24.02
CA VAL A 270 -9.53 -4.99 -22.90
C VAL A 270 -10.24 -6.21 -22.33
N PHE A 271 -11.56 -6.16 -22.18
CA PHE A 271 -12.34 -7.19 -21.46
C PHE A 271 -13.48 -7.79 -22.31
N GLY A 272 -13.78 -7.23 -23.47
CA GLY A 272 -14.93 -7.64 -24.32
C GLY A 272 -16.25 -7.02 -23.89
N GLU A 273 -16.36 -6.52 -22.67
CA GLU A 273 -17.58 -5.86 -22.14
C GLU A 273 -17.25 -4.91 -20.97
N LEU A 274 -18.16 -3.96 -20.72
CA LEU A 274 -18.10 -3.08 -19.57
C LEU A 274 -19.03 -3.57 -18.48
N THR A 275 -18.46 -4.15 -17.42
CA THR A 275 -19.14 -4.65 -16.23
C THR A 275 -18.42 -4.14 -14.97
N ILE A 276 -19.04 -4.26 -13.82
CA ILE A 276 -18.38 -3.90 -12.56
C ILE A 276 -17.16 -4.80 -12.28
N ASP A 277 -17.20 -6.07 -12.69
CA ASP A 277 -16.07 -6.98 -12.58
C ASP A 277 -14.89 -6.54 -13.46
N ALA A 278 -15.18 -6.02 -14.67
CA ALA A 278 -14.16 -5.45 -15.55
C ALA A 278 -13.54 -4.17 -14.94
N VAL A 279 -14.35 -3.31 -14.32
CA VAL A 279 -13.89 -2.13 -13.56
C VAL A 279 -12.97 -2.58 -12.41
N ALA A 280 -13.41 -3.56 -11.61
CA ALA A 280 -12.64 -4.14 -10.53
C ALA A 280 -11.29 -4.66 -11.01
N LYS A 281 -11.26 -5.45 -12.08
CA LYS A 281 -10.04 -6.02 -12.67
C LYS A 281 -9.09 -4.96 -13.19
N ALA A 282 -9.59 -3.89 -13.82
CA ALA A 282 -8.75 -2.81 -14.30
C ALA A 282 -8.06 -2.07 -13.14
N ILE A 283 -8.83 -1.62 -12.14
CA ILE A 283 -8.30 -0.92 -10.96
C ILE A 283 -7.29 -1.82 -10.23
N ALA A 284 -7.65 -3.07 -9.93
CA ALA A 284 -6.78 -4.03 -9.26
C ALA A 284 -5.48 -4.31 -10.06
N THR A 285 -5.54 -4.33 -11.40
CA THR A 285 -4.34 -4.48 -12.23
C THR A 285 -3.40 -3.30 -12.05
N PHE A 286 -3.91 -2.07 -12.07
CA PHE A 286 -3.10 -0.88 -11.82
C PHE A 286 -2.50 -0.92 -10.40
N GLU A 287 -3.30 -1.18 -9.37
CA GLU A 287 -2.81 -1.25 -7.99
C GLU A 287 -1.73 -2.33 -7.77
N ARG A 288 -1.80 -3.46 -8.46
CA ARG A 288 -0.74 -4.49 -8.41
C ARG A 288 0.60 -3.99 -8.93
N THR A 289 0.61 -3.02 -9.81
CA THR A 289 1.85 -2.44 -10.32
C THR A 289 2.44 -1.36 -9.43
N LEU A 290 1.67 -0.85 -8.46
CA LEU A 290 2.13 0.13 -7.48
C LEU A 290 3.10 -0.54 -6.51
N VAL A 291 4.35 -0.71 -6.89
CA VAL A 291 5.40 -1.29 -6.06
C VAL A 291 6.49 -0.27 -5.82
N THR A 292 7.12 -0.36 -4.64
CA THR A 292 8.11 0.61 -4.16
C THR A 292 9.48 -0.03 -3.99
N GLY A 293 10.50 0.77 -3.97
CA GLY A 293 11.88 0.35 -3.74
C GLY A 293 12.75 0.42 -4.99
N PRO A 294 14.04 0.03 -4.87
CA PRO A 294 14.66 -0.45 -3.62
C PRO A 294 14.89 0.66 -2.59
N SER A 295 15.06 0.26 -1.33
CA SER A 295 15.38 1.13 -0.20
C SER A 295 16.85 1.02 0.21
N PRO A 296 17.41 1.96 1.01
CA PRO A 296 18.75 1.83 1.60
C PRO A 296 18.95 0.51 2.33
N TYR A 297 17.92 0.01 3.04
CA TYR A 297 17.95 -1.30 3.68
C TYR A 297 18.17 -2.44 2.66
N ASP A 298 17.53 -2.39 1.50
CA ASP A 298 17.62 -3.45 0.49
C ASP A 298 19.02 -3.53 -0.13
N TYR A 299 19.69 -2.40 -0.32
CA TYR A 299 21.07 -2.36 -0.79
C TYR A 299 22.05 -2.89 0.25
N GLU A 300 21.91 -2.47 1.50
CA GLU A 300 22.76 -2.92 2.61
C GLU A 300 22.59 -4.42 2.89
N GLU A 301 21.36 -4.96 2.79
CA GLU A 301 21.06 -6.37 3.06
C GLU A 301 21.75 -7.32 2.06
N ARG A 302 22.07 -6.86 0.85
CA ARG A 302 22.84 -7.64 -0.14
C ARG A 302 24.31 -7.85 0.28
N LEU A 303 24.84 -7.03 1.18
CA LEU A 303 26.18 -7.16 1.73
C LEU A 303 26.23 -8.14 2.91
N ARG A 304 25.10 -8.44 3.54
CA ARG A 304 25.03 -9.31 4.71
C ARG A 304 25.66 -10.69 4.53
N PRO A 305 25.51 -11.41 3.40
CA PRO A 305 26.18 -12.68 3.18
C PRO A 305 27.72 -12.60 3.20
N PHE A 306 28.28 -11.41 3.05
CA PHE A 306 29.72 -11.16 3.03
C PHE A 306 30.27 -10.64 4.36
N ALA A 307 29.45 -10.50 5.40
CA ALA A 307 29.86 -9.89 6.66
C ALA A 307 31.04 -10.64 7.35
N ASP A 308 31.07 -11.96 7.24
CA ASP A 308 32.10 -12.81 7.84
C ASP A 308 33.04 -13.43 6.79
N VAL A 309 33.02 -12.93 5.53
CA VAL A 309 33.86 -13.45 4.44
C VAL A 309 35.17 -12.67 4.39
N ASP A 310 36.31 -13.40 4.29
CA ASP A 310 37.59 -12.79 3.97
C ASP A 310 37.57 -12.34 2.49
N ILE A 311 37.49 -11.03 2.30
CA ILE A 311 37.34 -10.44 0.97
C ILE A 311 38.61 -10.57 0.12
N ASP A 312 39.80 -10.63 0.73
CA ASP A 312 41.07 -10.86 0.01
C ASP A 312 41.17 -12.32 -0.47
N GLU A 313 40.68 -13.28 0.30
CA GLU A 313 40.54 -14.68 -0.10
C GLU A 313 39.49 -14.84 -1.18
N LEU A 314 38.31 -14.24 -1.00
CA LEU A 314 37.22 -14.26 -2.00
C LEU A 314 37.67 -13.77 -3.36
N LYS A 315 38.50 -12.71 -3.41
CA LYS A 315 39.03 -12.16 -4.66
C LYS A 315 39.86 -13.17 -5.44
N THR A 316 40.53 -14.07 -4.75
CA THR A 316 41.42 -15.09 -5.34
C THR A 316 40.63 -16.35 -5.69
N ASP A 317 39.74 -16.78 -4.81
CA ASP A 317 39.06 -18.07 -4.90
C ASP A 317 37.79 -18.04 -5.76
N ASP A 318 37.05 -16.93 -5.71
CA ASP A 318 35.86 -16.71 -6.55
C ASP A 318 35.80 -15.27 -7.08
N PRO A 319 36.52 -14.98 -8.18
CA PRO A 319 36.55 -13.66 -8.79
C PRO A 319 35.18 -13.15 -9.25
N GLU A 320 34.24 -14.03 -9.65
CA GLU A 320 32.90 -13.63 -10.07
C GLU A 320 32.08 -13.15 -8.88
N LEU A 321 32.10 -13.90 -7.79
CA LEU A 321 31.42 -13.51 -6.53
C LEU A 321 32.05 -12.25 -5.94
N TYR A 322 33.39 -12.07 -6.08
CA TYR A 322 34.06 -10.82 -5.69
C TYR A 322 33.58 -9.62 -6.51
N GLN A 323 33.40 -9.74 -7.84
CA GLN A 323 32.83 -8.66 -8.66
C GLN A 323 31.40 -8.34 -8.23
N LYS A 324 30.61 -9.35 -7.91
CA LYS A 324 29.27 -9.20 -7.40
C LYS A 324 29.26 -8.46 -6.04
N TYR A 325 30.17 -8.81 -5.14
CA TYR A 325 30.36 -8.06 -3.88
C TYR A 325 30.70 -6.60 -4.14
N LEU A 326 31.62 -6.29 -5.06
CA LEU A 326 31.98 -4.91 -5.40
C LEU A 326 30.79 -4.11 -5.91
N SER A 327 29.97 -4.68 -6.80
CA SER A 327 28.77 -4.02 -7.30
C SER A 327 27.73 -3.78 -6.21
N TYR A 328 27.60 -4.69 -5.24
CA TYR A 328 26.70 -4.51 -4.10
C TYR A 328 27.19 -3.42 -3.15
N LYS A 329 28.51 -3.37 -2.95
CA LYS A 329 29.15 -2.37 -2.10
C LYS A 329 28.98 -0.97 -2.71
N GLU A 330 29.26 -0.83 -4.02
CA GLU A 330 29.06 0.42 -4.74
C GLU A 330 27.60 0.91 -4.63
N ALA A 331 26.64 0.04 -4.88
CA ALA A 331 25.21 0.38 -4.77
C ALA A 331 24.80 0.77 -3.33
N ALA A 332 25.36 0.11 -2.29
CA ALA A 332 25.10 0.49 -0.91
C ALA A 332 25.78 1.80 -0.50
N GLU A 333 26.94 2.14 -1.10
CA GLU A 333 27.60 3.44 -0.92
C GLU A 333 26.85 4.58 -1.62
N GLU A 334 26.19 4.33 -2.75
CA GLU A 334 25.32 5.28 -3.43
C GLU A 334 23.99 5.51 -2.69
N HIS A 335 23.50 4.50 -1.98
CA HIS A 335 22.25 4.53 -1.22
C HIS A 335 22.49 4.19 0.27
N PRO A 336 23.21 5.05 1.01
CA PRO A 336 23.75 4.68 2.31
C PRO A 336 22.67 4.53 3.37
N MET A 337 22.77 3.45 4.14
CA MET A 337 22.04 3.26 5.38
C MET A 337 22.88 3.81 6.55
N SER A 338 22.30 4.69 7.36
CA SER A 338 23.02 5.30 8.49
C SER A 338 23.39 4.26 9.56
N GLU A 339 24.45 4.52 10.33
CA GLU A 339 24.85 3.64 11.45
C GLU A 339 23.73 3.51 12.51
N SER A 340 22.94 4.55 12.73
CA SER A 340 21.74 4.49 13.57
C SER A 340 20.72 3.50 13.01
N ALA A 341 20.46 3.56 11.70
CA ALA A 341 19.54 2.63 11.04
C ALA A 341 20.07 1.18 11.07
N LYS A 342 21.38 0.96 10.96
CA LYS A 342 21.98 -0.38 11.08
C LYS A 342 21.75 -0.97 12.48
N ARG A 343 21.97 -0.18 13.53
CA ARG A 343 21.66 -0.62 14.90
C ARG A 343 20.15 -0.86 15.08
N GLY A 344 19.32 0.01 14.49
CA GLY A 344 17.85 -0.15 14.49
C GLY A 344 17.40 -1.43 13.79
N ARG A 345 18.04 -1.79 12.67
CA ARG A 345 17.83 -3.08 11.98
C ARG A 345 18.13 -4.25 12.93
N ASP A 346 19.26 -4.21 13.63
CA ASP A 346 19.64 -5.29 14.53
C ASP A 346 18.67 -5.43 15.72
N ILE A 347 18.10 -4.31 16.19
CA ILE A 347 17.02 -4.33 17.18
C ILE A 347 15.74 -4.90 16.57
N PHE A 348 15.35 -4.46 15.38
CA PHE A 348 14.11 -4.87 14.69
C PHE A 348 14.09 -6.38 14.44
N PHE A 349 15.19 -6.94 13.92
CA PHE A 349 15.31 -8.36 13.63
C PHE A 349 15.72 -9.19 14.86
N GLY A 350 16.15 -8.53 15.93
CA GLY A 350 16.59 -9.17 17.17
C GLY A 350 15.45 -9.42 18.18
N VAL A 351 15.75 -10.22 19.19
CA VAL A 351 14.80 -10.52 20.27
C VAL A 351 14.43 -9.30 21.10
N LYS A 352 15.27 -8.25 21.09
CA LYS A 352 15.06 -7.02 21.85
C LYS A 352 13.87 -6.21 21.33
N GLY A 353 13.73 -6.11 20.00
CA GLY A 353 12.65 -5.39 19.35
C GLY A 353 11.38 -6.23 19.13
N ASN A 354 11.56 -7.55 18.94
CA ASN A 354 10.48 -8.51 18.65
C ASN A 354 9.58 -8.15 17.45
N CYS A 355 10.01 -7.24 16.58
CA CYS A 355 9.19 -6.73 15.47
C CYS A 355 8.89 -7.83 14.45
N THR A 356 9.84 -8.75 14.24
CA THR A 356 9.71 -9.89 13.33
C THR A 356 8.73 -10.97 13.79
N ALA A 357 8.13 -10.83 14.97
CA ALA A 357 7.00 -11.67 15.36
C ALA A 357 5.78 -11.52 14.43
N CYS A 358 5.67 -10.35 13.75
CA CYS A 358 4.61 -10.01 12.80
C CYS A 358 5.16 -9.46 11.47
N HIS A 359 6.22 -8.64 11.51
CA HIS A 359 6.79 -7.98 10.33
C HIS A 359 7.89 -8.84 9.68
N VAL A 360 7.49 -9.75 8.80
CA VAL A 360 8.36 -10.75 8.16
C VAL A 360 8.24 -10.73 6.63
N GLY A 361 9.20 -11.38 5.97
CA GLY A 361 9.21 -11.56 4.51
C GLY A 361 9.51 -10.27 3.75
N ALA A 362 9.38 -10.34 2.43
CA ALA A 362 9.75 -9.25 1.52
C ALA A 362 8.94 -7.97 1.75
N ASN A 363 7.68 -8.10 2.15
CA ASN A 363 6.78 -6.97 2.41
C ASN A 363 6.70 -6.58 3.91
N PHE A 364 7.51 -7.17 4.77
CA PHE A 364 7.45 -6.95 6.22
C PHE A 364 6.04 -7.09 6.81
N SER A 365 5.33 -8.16 6.41
CA SER A 365 4.00 -8.48 6.90
C SER A 365 3.80 -10.00 6.90
N ASP A 366 3.27 -10.55 7.99
CA ASP A 366 2.84 -11.94 8.07
C ASP A 366 1.43 -12.16 7.51
N GLU A 367 0.80 -11.07 6.98
CA GLU A 367 -0.56 -11.04 6.44
C GLU A 367 -1.64 -11.51 7.44
N LYS A 368 -1.33 -11.59 8.75
CA LYS A 368 -2.23 -11.99 9.82
C LYS A 368 -2.82 -10.78 10.55
N TYR A 369 -3.64 -11.07 11.56
CA TYR A 369 -4.42 -10.07 12.29
C TYR A 369 -4.05 -10.13 13.77
N HIS A 370 -3.70 -8.98 14.34
CA HIS A 370 -3.23 -8.87 15.71
C HIS A 370 -3.94 -7.73 16.45
N ASN A 371 -4.32 -7.97 17.69
CA ASN A 371 -4.80 -6.91 18.57
C ASN A 371 -3.59 -6.27 19.28
N LEU A 372 -3.34 -5.00 18.97
CA LEU A 372 -2.26 -4.19 19.58
C LEU A 372 -2.78 -3.32 20.74
N GLY A 373 -4.05 -3.43 21.08
CA GLY A 373 -4.70 -2.60 22.07
C GLY A 373 -5.07 -1.19 21.60
N VAL A 374 -4.88 -0.85 20.31
CA VAL A 374 -5.24 0.45 19.75
C VAL A 374 -6.76 0.59 19.76
N GLY A 375 -7.29 1.69 20.34
CA GLY A 375 -8.72 1.95 20.45
C GLY A 375 -9.48 1.03 21.42
N MET A 376 -8.78 0.15 22.15
CA MET A 376 -9.42 -0.82 23.07
C MET A 376 -9.83 -0.23 24.43
N ASP A 377 -9.61 1.06 24.64
CA ASP A 377 -10.07 1.85 25.77
C ASP A 377 -11.39 2.61 25.50
N ALA A 378 -11.93 2.47 24.29
CA ALA A 378 -13.24 3.02 23.94
C ALA A 378 -14.38 2.26 24.62
N ASP A 379 -15.53 2.95 24.80
CA ASP A 379 -16.76 2.31 25.25
C ASP A 379 -17.20 1.21 24.25
N GLU A 380 -17.87 0.18 24.75
CA GLU A 380 -18.25 -1.01 23.94
C GLU A 380 -19.01 -0.65 22.64
N GLU A 381 -19.84 0.38 22.67
CA GLU A 381 -20.61 0.87 21.52
C GLU A 381 -19.78 1.61 20.47
N HIS A 382 -18.59 2.09 20.84
CA HIS A 382 -17.66 2.83 19.95
C HIS A 382 -16.44 2.00 19.56
N LEU A 383 -16.36 0.76 20.06
CA LEU A 383 -15.21 -0.11 19.84
C LEU A 383 -15.17 -0.61 18.38
N ASP A 384 -14.05 -0.40 17.70
CA ASP A 384 -13.85 -1.03 16.40
C ASP A 384 -13.60 -2.53 16.58
N LEU A 385 -14.51 -3.34 16.05
CA LEU A 385 -14.47 -4.79 16.19
C LEU A 385 -13.29 -5.43 15.45
N GLY A 386 -12.66 -4.73 14.50
CA GLY A 386 -11.57 -5.27 13.68
C GLY A 386 -11.97 -6.55 12.96
N ARG A 387 -11.09 -7.54 12.96
CA ARG A 387 -11.27 -8.84 12.32
C ARG A 387 -12.52 -9.60 12.80
N LYS A 388 -12.95 -9.41 14.04
CA LYS A 388 -14.19 -9.98 14.57
C LYS A 388 -15.42 -9.60 13.75
N ALA A 389 -15.44 -8.42 13.14
CA ALA A 389 -16.55 -8.01 12.26
C ALA A 389 -16.73 -8.96 11.06
N VAL A 390 -15.64 -9.60 10.62
CA VAL A 390 -15.59 -10.53 9.49
C VAL A 390 -15.81 -11.97 9.93
N THR A 391 -15.02 -12.44 10.93
CA THR A 391 -14.99 -13.84 11.35
C THR A 391 -16.12 -14.22 12.30
N LYS A 392 -16.69 -13.25 13.03
CA LYS A 392 -17.62 -13.43 14.14
C LYS A 392 -17.01 -14.18 15.36
N ASP A 393 -15.71 -14.49 15.33
CA ASP A 393 -14.99 -15.11 16.45
C ASP A 393 -14.61 -14.04 17.49
N GLY A 394 -14.94 -14.28 18.75
CA GLY A 394 -14.65 -13.35 19.84
C GLY A 394 -13.16 -13.09 20.05
N LYS A 395 -12.29 -14.06 19.72
CA LYS A 395 -10.83 -13.92 19.86
C LYS A 395 -10.24 -12.88 18.90
N ASP A 396 -10.94 -12.58 17.81
CA ASP A 396 -10.50 -11.64 16.79
C ASP A 396 -10.92 -10.18 17.09
N LEU A 397 -11.45 -9.91 18.28
CA LEU A 397 -11.87 -8.55 18.69
C LEU A 397 -10.69 -7.60 18.72
N GLY A 398 -10.83 -6.47 18.00
CA GLY A 398 -9.81 -5.44 17.91
C GLY A 398 -8.51 -5.89 17.22
N ALA A 399 -8.55 -7.01 16.49
CA ALA A 399 -7.44 -7.49 15.70
C ALA A 399 -7.47 -6.86 14.29
N PHE A 400 -6.31 -6.34 13.85
CA PHE A 400 -6.12 -5.71 12.54
C PHE A 400 -4.94 -6.33 11.82
N LYS A 401 -4.97 -6.24 10.49
CA LYS A 401 -3.95 -6.81 9.63
C LYS A 401 -2.59 -6.13 9.85
N THR A 402 -1.52 -6.91 9.89
CA THR A 402 -0.15 -6.40 9.90
C THR A 402 0.11 -5.62 8.60
N PRO A 403 0.35 -4.29 8.66
CA PRO A 403 0.69 -3.50 7.47
C PRO A 403 2.15 -3.73 7.06
N THR A 404 2.49 -3.35 5.83
CA THR A 404 3.88 -3.29 5.40
C THR A 404 4.66 -2.23 6.21
N VAL A 405 5.97 -2.48 6.43
CA VAL A 405 6.92 -1.49 6.95
C VAL A 405 7.61 -0.74 5.81
N ARG A 406 7.52 -1.24 4.57
CA ARG A 406 8.12 -0.55 3.43
C ARG A 406 7.46 0.80 3.23
N ASN A 407 8.27 1.83 3.00
CA ASN A 407 7.84 3.22 2.80
C ASN A 407 6.97 3.78 3.93
N VAL A 408 7.04 3.20 5.13
CA VAL A 408 6.21 3.58 6.27
C VAL A 408 6.39 5.04 6.67
N GLU A 409 7.55 5.66 6.40
CA GLU A 409 7.81 7.09 6.65
C GLU A 409 6.79 8.00 5.96
N HIS A 410 6.22 7.56 4.84
CA HIS A 410 5.34 8.35 3.97
C HIS A 410 3.84 8.11 4.21
N SER A 411 3.45 7.34 5.22
CA SER A 411 2.04 6.97 5.44
C SER A 411 1.47 7.40 6.79
N ALA A 412 2.04 8.45 7.39
CA ALA A 412 1.48 9.03 8.62
C ALA A 412 0.08 9.66 8.34
N PRO A 413 -0.84 9.66 9.33
CA PRO A 413 -0.73 9.07 10.66
C PRO A 413 -0.93 7.55 10.66
N TYR A 414 -0.47 6.89 11.69
CA TYR A 414 -0.35 5.44 11.79
C TYR A 414 -1.48 4.80 12.59
N MET A 415 -1.55 3.46 12.53
CA MET A 415 -2.58 2.57 13.08
C MET A 415 -3.89 2.66 12.28
N HIS A 416 -4.78 1.70 12.52
CA HIS A 416 -6.07 1.65 11.81
C HIS A 416 -6.97 2.87 12.10
N ASP A 417 -6.77 3.53 13.23
CA ASP A 417 -7.53 4.69 13.68
C ASP A 417 -6.77 6.02 13.49
N GLY A 418 -5.55 5.99 12.93
CA GLY A 418 -4.71 7.18 12.74
C GLY A 418 -4.30 7.88 14.05
N SER A 419 -4.29 7.17 15.18
CA SER A 419 -4.03 7.74 16.49
C SER A 419 -2.57 8.10 16.73
N GLN A 420 -1.62 7.42 16.07
CA GLN A 420 -0.20 7.70 16.19
C GLN A 420 0.24 8.62 15.04
N LYS A 421 0.82 9.77 15.36
CA LYS A 421 1.14 10.80 14.36
C LYS A 421 2.54 10.68 13.80
N THR A 422 3.45 10.05 14.55
CA THR A 422 4.86 9.92 14.19
C THR A 422 5.36 8.50 14.40
N LEU A 423 6.48 8.15 13.77
CA LEU A 423 7.13 6.84 13.97
C LEU A 423 7.65 6.68 15.39
N GLU A 424 8.02 7.77 16.05
CA GLU A 424 8.41 7.80 17.46
C GLU A 424 7.23 7.35 18.35
N GLU A 425 6.02 7.85 18.12
CA GLU A 425 4.81 7.43 18.83
C GLU A 425 4.48 5.96 18.58
N VAL A 426 4.68 5.47 17.35
CA VAL A 426 4.53 4.05 17.00
C VAL A 426 5.51 3.18 17.79
N VAL A 427 6.81 3.55 17.80
CA VAL A 427 7.84 2.81 18.55
C VAL A 427 7.55 2.84 20.04
N ASP A 428 7.11 3.98 20.58
CA ASP A 428 6.70 4.10 21.98
C ASP A 428 5.49 3.24 22.33
N TRP A 429 4.52 3.11 21.40
CA TRP A 429 3.38 2.22 21.57
C TRP A 429 3.80 0.76 21.75
N TYR A 430 4.69 0.27 20.90
CA TYR A 430 5.25 -1.08 21.01
C TYR A 430 6.14 -1.23 22.24
N ALA A 431 6.98 -0.23 22.55
CA ALA A 431 7.88 -0.26 23.71
C ALA A 431 7.13 -0.40 25.03
N LYS A 432 5.98 0.27 25.18
CA LYS A 432 5.13 0.13 26.39
C LYS A 432 4.35 -1.20 26.45
N GLY A 433 4.25 -1.95 25.34
CA GLY A 433 3.50 -3.20 25.25
C GLY A 433 2.01 -3.00 24.89
N GLY A 434 1.69 -1.98 24.09
CA GLY A 434 0.33 -1.66 23.65
C GLY A 434 -0.57 -1.15 24.80
N HIS A 435 -1.88 -1.34 24.64
CA HIS A 435 -2.87 -1.10 25.71
C HIS A 435 -3.43 -2.44 26.20
N PRO A 436 -3.32 -2.75 27.51
CA PRO A 436 -3.78 -4.03 28.06
C PRO A 436 -5.28 -4.24 27.86
N ASN A 437 -5.66 -5.38 27.32
CA ASN A 437 -7.05 -5.81 27.17
C ASN A 437 -7.11 -7.35 27.10
N PRO A 438 -8.28 -7.98 27.29
CA PRO A 438 -8.42 -9.44 27.31
C PRO A 438 -8.04 -10.16 26.00
N HIS A 439 -7.97 -9.42 24.88
CA HIS A 439 -7.70 -9.92 23.53
C HIS A 439 -6.35 -9.48 22.99
N LEU A 440 -5.51 -8.79 23.82
CA LEU A 440 -4.18 -8.36 23.41
C LEU A 440 -3.37 -9.56 22.90
N ASP A 441 -2.76 -9.41 21.70
CA ASP A 441 -1.95 -10.49 21.15
C ASP A 441 -0.76 -10.82 22.07
N GLU A 442 -0.51 -12.10 22.28
CA GLU A 442 0.56 -12.60 23.16
C GLU A 442 1.98 -12.17 22.75
N LYS A 443 2.15 -11.78 21.47
CA LYS A 443 3.39 -11.23 20.93
C LYS A 443 3.66 -9.80 21.40
N ILE A 444 2.61 -9.08 21.81
CA ILE A 444 2.72 -7.68 22.28
C ILE A 444 3.08 -7.68 23.75
N LYS A 445 4.31 -7.28 24.01
CA LYS A 445 4.92 -7.26 25.36
C LYS A 445 5.67 -5.96 25.53
N LYS A 446 5.80 -5.52 26.80
CA LYS A 446 6.71 -4.42 27.12
C LYS A 446 8.14 -4.77 26.71
N LEU A 447 8.78 -3.89 25.94
CA LEU A 447 10.14 -4.05 25.45
C LEU A 447 11.11 -3.26 26.33
N ASP A 448 12.32 -3.79 26.50
CA ASP A 448 13.40 -3.10 27.22
C ASP A 448 14.24 -2.26 26.23
N LEU A 449 13.66 -1.14 25.79
CA LEU A 449 14.26 -0.20 24.86
C LEU A 449 14.59 1.10 25.59
N ASN A 450 15.85 1.51 25.53
CA ASN A 450 16.26 2.86 25.95
C ASN A 450 15.97 3.89 24.84
N ASP A 451 16.18 5.18 25.12
CA ASP A 451 15.87 6.23 24.14
C ASP A 451 16.70 6.15 22.85
N GLN A 452 17.96 5.70 22.94
CA GLN A 452 18.81 5.48 21.77
C GLN A 452 18.28 4.32 20.91
N ASP A 453 17.85 3.22 21.51
CA ASP A 453 17.26 2.08 20.81
C ASP A 453 16.01 2.50 20.01
N LYS A 454 15.17 3.34 20.61
CA LYS A 454 13.96 3.88 19.94
C LYS A 454 14.30 4.78 18.76
N GLN A 455 15.30 5.67 18.92
CA GLN A 455 15.80 6.51 17.83
C GLN A 455 16.42 5.66 16.71
N ASP A 456 17.17 4.63 17.03
CA ASP A 456 17.76 3.71 16.07
C ASP A 456 16.69 2.92 15.31
N LEU A 457 15.64 2.47 15.99
CA LEU A 457 14.48 1.83 15.34
C LEU A 457 13.78 2.78 14.37
N VAL A 458 13.51 4.04 14.77
CA VAL A 458 12.92 5.04 13.87
C VAL A 458 13.80 5.27 12.66
N ALA A 459 15.12 5.36 12.85
CA ALA A 459 16.06 5.50 11.73
C ALA A 459 16.01 4.29 10.78
N PHE A 460 15.86 3.08 11.29
CA PHE A 460 15.69 1.88 10.48
C PHE A 460 14.36 1.89 9.71
N LEU A 461 13.24 2.22 10.37
CA LEU A 461 11.94 2.32 9.72
C LEU A 461 11.98 3.30 8.52
N LYS A 462 12.68 4.43 8.66
CA LYS A 462 12.92 5.38 7.56
C LYS A 462 13.82 4.79 6.47
N ALA A 463 14.84 4.01 6.83
CA ALA A 463 15.72 3.35 5.86
C ALA A 463 15.02 2.23 5.06
N CYS A 464 13.80 1.82 5.45
CA CYS A 464 12.95 0.92 4.65
C CYS A 464 12.16 1.66 3.54
N SER A 465 12.37 2.96 3.36
CA SER A 465 11.73 3.77 2.31
C SER A 465 12.58 3.80 1.05
N GLY A 466 11.98 3.41 -0.05
CA GLY A 466 12.53 3.51 -1.41
C GLY A 466 11.65 4.38 -2.29
N ASP A 467 12.06 4.55 -3.53
CA ASP A 467 11.36 5.40 -4.48
C ASP A 467 9.94 4.88 -4.77
N PHE A 468 9.03 5.81 -4.95
CA PHE A 468 7.72 5.55 -5.53
C PHE A 468 7.77 5.73 -7.05
N PRO A 469 6.98 4.95 -7.81
CA PRO A 469 6.80 5.25 -9.23
C PRO A 469 6.16 6.62 -9.41
N LYS A 470 6.62 7.36 -10.43
CA LYS A 470 6.03 8.66 -10.77
C LYS A 470 4.75 8.45 -11.54
N ILE A 471 3.65 8.61 -10.85
CA ILE A 471 2.32 8.40 -11.41
C ILE A 471 1.55 9.71 -11.42
N GLU A 472 1.14 10.10 -12.61
CA GLU A 472 0.29 11.25 -12.83
C GLU A 472 -1.14 10.80 -13.16
N ARG A 473 -2.10 11.70 -12.94
CA ARG A 473 -3.49 11.46 -13.36
C ARG A 473 -3.59 11.07 -14.85
N GLY A 474 -2.74 11.69 -15.68
CA GLY A 474 -2.75 11.48 -17.12
C GLY A 474 -4.06 11.91 -17.79
N ARG A 475 -4.28 11.42 -19.02
CA ARG A 475 -5.50 11.67 -19.79
C ARG A 475 -6.62 10.75 -19.31
N ILE A 476 -7.84 11.29 -19.26
CA ILE A 476 -9.09 10.56 -18.94
C ILE A 476 -10.08 10.89 -20.04
N PRO A 477 -10.94 9.93 -20.47
CA PRO A 477 -11.98 10.15 -21.49
C PRO A 477 -13.00 11.20 -21.14
#